data_c3c3a679ebf355acefaa93dfe9e1d38f
#
_entry.id   c3c3a679ebf355acefaa93dfe9e1d38f
#
_cell.length_a   1.000
_cell.length_b   1.000
_cell.length_c   1.000
_cell.angle_alpha   90.00
_cell.angle_beta   90.00
_cell.angle_gamma   90.00
#
_symmetry.space_group_name_H-M   'P 1'
#
loop_
_entity.id
_entity.type
_entity.pdbx_description
1 polymer ?
#
loop_
_entity_poly.entity_id
_entity_poly.type
_entity_poly.pdbx_seq_one_letter_code
_entity_poly.pdbx_strand_id
1 'polypeptide(L)'
;SDVCSSDLFVLPYQAEPLDLTKAFGRAAPCVLEIGFGMGDATAHIAKALPDTHFLGVEVHPPGVGALLKHIGEQGLSNVRIVQHDAVEVLDHMLWPQSLAGVHIYFPDPWHKKRHHKRRLIQPEFVSKLVTRLTPDGYVHCATDWEPYAQQMLEVLSAEPALVNTAPGFAPRPPWRPLTKFERRGMNLGHGVWDLVFRRRT
;
A
#
# COMPACT_ATOMS: atom_id res chain seq x y z
N SER A 1 0.64 -29.14 -10.66
CA SER A 1 0.31 -28.02 -11.55
C SER A 1 0.32 -26.65 -10.85
N ASP A 2 0.49 -26.60 -9.51
CA ASP A 2 0.40 -25.33 -8.75
C ASP A 2 1.72 -24.53 -8.72
N VAL A 3 2.83 -25.15 -9.12
CA VAL A 3 4.16 -24.49 -9.15
C VAL A 3 4.23 -23.44 -10.25
N CYS A 4 3.43 -23.58 -11.31
CA CYS A 4 3.47 -22.67 -12.45
C CYS A 4 2.70 -21.34 -12.19
N SER A 5 1.74 -21.34 -11.26
CA SER A 5 0.93 -20.14 -10.98
C SER A 5 1.63 -19.17 -10.03
N SER A 6 2.41 -19.67 -9.05
CA SER A 6 3.15 -18.79 -8.15
C SER A 6 4.23 -18.01 -8.86
N ASP A 7 4.92 -18.62 -9.83
CA ASP A 7 6.00 -17.97 -10.59
C ASP A 7 5.50 -16.81 -11.46
N LEU A 8 4.22 -16.83 -11.87
CA LEU A 8 3.63 -15.75 -12.64
C LEU A 8 3.33 -14.53 -11.76
N PHE A 9 2.85 -14.74 -10.53
CA PHE A 9 2.34 -13.67 -9.67
C PHE A 9 3.38 -13.15 -8.67
N VAL A 10 4.34 -13.97 -8.26
CA VAL A 10 5.42 -13.54 -7.35
C VAL A 10 6.65 -13.18 -8.17
N LEU A 11 7.02 -11.91 -8.12
CA LEU A 11 8.19 -11.39 -8.82
C LEU A 11 9.40 -11.43 -7.88
N PRO A 12 10.57 -11.89 -8.35
CA PRO A 12 11.77 -11.83 -7.53
C PRO A 12 12.21 -10.38 -7.31
N TYR A 13 12.74 -10.10 -6.12
CA TYR A 13 13.38 -8.81 -5.89
C TYR A 13 14.59 -8.67 -6.81
N GLN A 14 14.76 -7.50 -7.37
CA GLN A 14 15.92 -7.11 -8.17
C GLN A 14 16.33 -5.69 -7.84
N ALA A 15 17.63 -5.40 -7.85
CA ALA A 15 18.14 -4.06 -7.57
C ALA A 15 18.19 -3.18 -8.83
N GLU A 16 17.13 -3.27 -9.65
CA GLU A 16 16.94 -2.47 -10.86
C GLU A 16 15.45 -2.26 -11.10
N PRO A 17 15.07 -1.17 -11.80
CA PRO A 17 13.67 -0.85 -12.02
C PRO A 17 12.94 -1.94 -12.79
N LEU A 18 11.72 -2.24 -12.35
CA LEU A 18 10.83 -3.21 -12.94
C LEU A 18 10.03 -2.58 -14.08
N ASP A 19 9.95 -3.27 -15.21
CA ASP A 19 9.02 -2.90 -16.29
C ASP A 19 7.61 -3.38 -15.88
N LEU A 20 6.78 -2.47 -15.40
CA LEU A 20 5.44 -2.80 -14.91
C LEU A 20 4.53 -3.31 -16.02
N THR A 21 4.63 -2.77 -17.23
CA THR A 21 3.84 -3.23 -18.36
C THR A 21 4.16 -4.68 -18.68
N LYS A 22 5.44 -5.02 -18.69
CA LYS A 22 5.89 -6.40 -18.92
C LYS A 22 5.49 -7.33 -17.79
N ALA A 23 5.65 -6.86 -16.53
CA ALA A 23 5.34 -7.66 -15.34
C ALA A 23 3.85 -8.03 -15.25
N PHE A 24 2.96 -7.14 -15.67
CA PHE A 24 1.50 -7.38 -15.64
C PHE A 24 0.94 -7.84 -16.99
N GLY A 25 1.72 -7.77 -18.06
CA GLY A 25 1.27 -8.20 -19.40
C GLY A 25 0.48 -7.15 -20.19
N ARG A 26 0.24 -5.98 -19.60
CA ARG A 26 -0.44 -4.84 -20.26
C ARG A 26 -0.11 -3.54 -19.54
N ALA A 27 -0.33 -2.42 -20.22
CA ALA A 27 -0.19 -1.10 -19.60
C ALA A 27 -1.46 -0.74 -18.82
N ALA A 28 -1.31 -0.27 -17.60
CA ALA A 28 -2.39 0.26 -16.76
C ALA A 28 -1.79 1.07 -15.62
N PRO A 29 -2.58 1.95 -14.97
CA PRO A 29 -2.12 2.59 -13.73
C PRO A 29 -1.76 1.54 -12.68
N CYS A 30 -0.68 1.77 -11.94
CA CYS A 30 -0.20 0.83 -10.92
C CYS A 30 -0.28 1.45 -9.54
N VAL A 31 -0.85 0.73 -8.60
CA VAL A 31 -0.89 1.07 -7.17
C VAL A 31 0.01 0.10 -6.42
N LEU A 32 0.89 0.64 -5.58
CA LEU A 32 1.73 -0.14 -4.67
C LEU A 32 1.01 -0.27 -3.32
N GLU A 33 0.86 -1.49 -2.81
CA GLU A 33 0.40 -1.71 -1.44
C GLU A 33 1.54 -2.23 -0.59
N ILE A 34 1.86 -1.51 0.48
CA ILE A 34 2.95 -1.85 1.39
C ILE A 34 2.38 -2.54 2.63
N GLY A 35 2.87 -3.76 2.90
CA GLY A 35 2.45 -4.52 4.06
C GLY A 35 1.02 -5.02 3.93
N PHE A 36 0.72 -5.80 2.91
CA PHE A 36 -0.66 -6.23 2.62
C PHE A 36 -1.18 -7.31 3.59
N GLY A 37 -0.36 -7.78 4.53
CA GLY A 37 -0.77 -8.78 5.52
C GLY A 37 -1.20 -10.09 4.87
N MET A 38 -2.46 -10.50 5.10
CA MET A 38 -3.03 -11.71 4.51
C MET A 38 -3.70 -11.46 3.15
N GLY A 39 -3.71 -10.20 2.69
CA GLY A 39 -4.13 -9.84 1.35
C GLY A 39 -5.64 -9.71 1.12
N ASP A 40 -6.47 -9.74 2.17
CA ASP A 40 -7.92 -9.64 2.02
C ASP A 40 -8.33 -8.30 1.37
N ALA A 41 -7.79 -7.19 1.86
CA ALA A 41 -8.08 -5.87 1.31
C ALA A 41 -7.54 -5.75 -0.12
N THR A 42 -6.33 -6.22 -0.37
CA THR A 42 -5.70 -6.20 -1.70
C THR A 42 -6.57 -6.93 -2.73
N ALA A 43 -7.00 -8.14 -2.40
CA ALA A 43 -7.84 -8.94 -3.29
C ALA A 43 -9.19 -8.26 -3.56
N HIS A 44 -9.82 -7.74 -2.51
CA HIS A 44 -11.09 -7.03 -2.62
C HIS A 44 -10.98 -5.80 -3.55
N ILE A 45 -9.96 -4.98 -3.33
CA ILE A 45 -9.74 -3.76 -4.12
C ILE A 45 -9.40 -4.12 -5.57
N ALA A 46 -8.52 -5.10 -5.79
CA ALA A 46 -8.13 -5.52 -7.13
C ALA A 46 -9.31 -6.05 -7.93
N LYS A 47 -10.20 -6.82 -7.30
CA LYS A 47 -11.42 -7.33 -7.93
C LYS A 47 -12.37 -6.20 -8.33
N ALA A 48 -12.48 -5.18 -7.49
CA ALA A 48 -13.33 -4.01 -7.75
C ALA A 48 -12.76 -3.07 -8.82
N LEU A 49 -11.44 -3.07 -9.01
CA LEU A 49 -10.74 -2.17 -9.93
C LEU A 49 -9.89 -2.97 -10.94
N PRO A 50 -10.53 -3.72 -11.85
CA PRO A 50 -9.81 -4.65 -12.74
C PRO A 50 -8.88 -3.96 -13.75
N ASP A 51 -9.07 -2.67 -14.01
CA ASP A 51 -8.23 -1.90 -14.93
C ASP A 51 -7.06 -1.19 -14.24
N THR A 52 -6.87 -1.43 -12.95
CA THR A 52 -5.74 -0.93 -12.15
C THR A 52 -4.86 -2.11 -11.76
N HIS A 53 -3.54 -1.95 -11.88
CA HIS A 53 -2.58 -2.95 -11.42
C HIS A 53 -2.24 -2.71 -9.94
N PHE A 54 -2.11 -3.80 -9.19
CA PHE A 54 -1.73 -3.77 -7.78
C PHE A 54 -0.44 -4.56 -7.58
N LEU A 55 0.60 -3.85 -7.16
CA LEU A 55 1.87 -4.45 -6.76
C LEU A 55 1.89 -4.50 -5.23
N GLY A 56 1.75 -5.69 -4.67
CA GLY A 56 1.78 -5.90 -3.22
C GLY A 56 3.18 -6.25 -2.75
N VAL A 57 3.61 -5.64 -1.65
CA VAL A 57 4.91 -5.91 -1.03
C VAL A 57 4.67 -6.35 0.41
N GLU A 58 5.24 -7.49 0.78
CA GLU A 58 5.13 -8.08 2.11
C GLU A 58 6.37 -8.90 2.42
N VAL A 59 6.84 -8.87 3.67
CA VAL A 59 7.98 -9.68 4.11
C VAL A 59 7.58 -11.02 4.73
N HIS A 60 6.32 -11.14 5.16
CA HIS A 60 5.80 -12.30 5.91
C HIS A 60 5.31 -13.41 4.96
N PRO A 61 6.01 -14.58 4.90
CA PRO A 61 5.66 -15.63 3.94
C PRO A 61 4.21 -16.12 4.00
N PRO A 62 3.59 -16.31 5.19
CA PRO A 62 2.17 -16.71 5.26
C PRO A 62 1.23 -15.71 4.59
N GLY A 63 1.53 -14.41 4.64
CA GLY A 63 0.75 -13.39 3.95
C GLY A 63 0.82 -13.52 2.43
N VAL A 64 2.02 -13.78 1.91
CA VAL A 64 2.22 -14.03 0.48
C VAL A 64 1.40 -15.25 0.02
N GLY A 65 1.46 -16.35 0.76
CA GLY A 65 0.68 -17.55 0.47
C GLY A 65 -0.83 -17.30 0.50
N ALA A 66 -1.30 -16.51 1.47
CA ALA A 66 -2.71 -16.16 1.58
C ALA A 66 -3.18 -15.31 0.40
N LEU A 67 -2.40 -14.31 -0.03
CA LEU A 67 -2.75 -13.50 -1.20
C LEU A 67 -2.73 -14.33 -2.48
N LEU A 68 -1.78 -15.24 -2.65
CA LEU A 68 -1.77 -16.17 -3.80
C LEU A 68 -3.04 -17.02 -3.84
N LYS A 69 -3.52 -17.47 -2.70
CA LYS A 69 -4.77 -18.22 -2.61
C LYS A 69 -5.97 -17.36 -3.07
N HIS A 70 -6.04 -16.11 -2.61
CA HIS A 70 -7.08 -15.16 -3.08
C HIS A 70 -7.01 -14.96 -4.59
N ILE A 71 -5.81 -14.77 -5.15
CA ILE A 71 -5.60 -14.59 -6.59
C ILE A 71 -6.17 -15.80 -7.35
N GLY A 72 -5.84 -17.01 -6.92
CA GLY A 72 -6.29 -18.24 -7.55
C GLY A 72 -7.80 -18.44 -7.44
N GLU A 73 -8.36 -18.27 -6.25
CA GLU A 73 -9.79 -18.47 -5.99
C GLU A 73 -10.68 -17.46 -6.72
N GLN A 74 -10.21 -16.21 -6.86
CA GLN A 74 -10.99 -15.13 -7.43
C GLN A 74 -10.62 -14.82 -8.89
N GLY A 75 -9.64 -15.52 -9.45
CA GLY A 75 -9.20 -15.33 -10.83
C GLY A 75 -8.63 -13.94 -11.11
N LEU A 76 -7.88 -13.37 -10.15
CA LEU A 76 -7.33 -12.03 -10.31
C LEU A 76 -6.12 -12.03 -11.25
N SER A 77 -6.12 -11.16 -12.25
CA SER A 77 -5.02 -11.01 -13.20
C SER A 77 -4.18 -9.74 -12.95
N ASN A 78 -4.68 -8.82 -12.14
CA ASN A 78 -4.12 -7.49 -11.94
C ASN A 78 -3.35 -7.33 -10.62
N VAL A 79 -2.85 -8.44 -10.05
CA VAL A 79 -2.05 -8.43 -8.82
C VAL A 79 -0.69 -9.10 -9.08
N ARG A 80 0.37 -8.47 -8.59
CA ARG A 80 1.72 -9.07 -8.54
C ARG A 80 2.28 -8.83 -7.15
N ILE A 81 3.17 -9.71 -6.71
CA ILE A 81 3.70 -9.73 -5.35
C ILE A 81 5.23 -9.68 -5.39
N VAL A 82 5.82 -8.86 -4.52
CA VAL A 82 7.25 -8.92 -4.21
C VAL A 82 7.39 -9.19 -2.71
N GLN A 83 7.99 -10.32 -2.37
CA GLN A 83 8.28 -10.68 -0.99
C GLN A 83 9.64 -10.10 -0.60
N HIS A 84 9.64 -8.85 -0.15
CA HIS A 84 10.86 -8.13 0.18
C HIS A 84 10.55 -6.89 1.02
N ASP A 85 11.60 -6.23 1.52
CA ASP A 85 11.49 -4.98 2.24
C ASP A 85 10.98 -3.85 1.33
N ALA A 86 9.97 -3.12 1.78
CA ALA A 86 9.32 -2.10 0.97
C ALA A 86 10.23 -0.90 0.63
N VAL A 87 11.13 -0.54 1.55
CA VAL A 87 12.06 0.58 1.32
C VAL A 87 13.00 0.25 0.17
N GLU A 88 13.53 -0.97 0.14
CA GLU A 88 14.39 -1.43 -0.95
C GLU A 88 13.64 -1.54 -2.27
N VAL A 89 12.38 -1.97 -2.25
CA VAL A 89 11.54 -2.00 -3.46
C VAL A 89 11.33 -0.58 -4.01
N LEU A 90 11.02 0.38 -3.14
CA LEU A 90 10.89 1.78 -3.56
C LEU A 90 12.19 2.34 -4.13
N ASP A 91 13.32 1.99 -3.50
CA ASP A 91 14.63 2.51 -3.92
C ASP A 91 15.08 1.95 -5.27
N HIS A 92 14.86 0.67 -5.50
CA HIS A 92 15.55 -0.06 -6.56
C HIS A 92 14.66 -0.61 -7.66
N MET A 93 13.40 -0.96 -7.35
CA MET A 93 12.52 -1.65 -8.30
C MET A 93 11.53 -0.74 -9.04
N LEU A 94 11.42 0.52 -8.67
CA LEU A 94 10.42 1.43 -9.23
C LEU A 94 11.08 2.63 -9.91
N TRP A 95 10.65 2.91 -11.13
CA TRP A 95 11.01 4.14 -11.81
C TRP A 95 10.38 5.35 -11.12
N PRO A 96 11.03 6.53 -11.18
CA PRO A 96 10.36 7.77 -10.80
C PRO A 96 9.04 7.93 -11.56
N GLN A 97 8.02 8.47 -10.89
CA GLN A 97 6.70 8.75 -11.49
C GLN A 97 6.03 7.53 -12.15
N SER A 98 6.18 6.35 -11.55
CA SER A 98 5.62 5.11 -12.08
C SER A 98 4.34 4.65 -11.36
N LEU A 99 4.00 5.24 -10.20
CA LEU A 99 2.88 4.80 -9.38
C LEU A 99 1.73 5.80 -9.40
N ALA A 100 0.53 5.31 -9.69
CA ALA A 100 -0.70 6.09 -9.58
C ALA A 100 -1.14 6.28 -8.13
N GLY A 101 -0.71 5.41 -7.24
CA GLY A 101 -1.02 5.51 -5.82
C GLY A 101 -0.21 4.54 -4.98
N VAL A 102 -0.23 4.78 -3.66
CA VAL A 102 0.39 3.92 -2.66
C VAL A 102 -0.60 3.72 -1.52
N HIS A 103 -0.85 2.47 -1.15
CA HIS A 103 -1.68 2.09 -0.01
C HIS A 103 -0.81 1.57 1.12
N ILE A 104 -0.97 2.14 2.31
CA ILE A 104 -0.28 1.72 3.53
C ILE A 104 -1.34 1.59 4.63
N TYR A 105 -1.85 0.37 4.80
CA TYR A 105 -2.96 0.10 5.70
C TYR A 105 -2.49 -0.62 6.95
N PHE A 106 -2.81 -0.05 8.11
CA PHE A 106 -2.53 -0.62 9.43
C PHE A 106 -1.06 -1.03 9.63
N PRO A 107 -0.09 -0.15 9.28
CA PRO A 107 1.32 -0.44 9.56
C PRO A 107 1.53 -0.57 11.07
N ASP A 108 2.59 -1.30 11.47
CA ASP A 108 2.90 -1.49 12.88
C ASP A 108 3.02 -0.12 13.57
N PRO A 109 2.19 0.14 14.60
CA PRO A 109 2.17 1.44 15.26
C PRO A 109 3.33 1.66 16.23
N TRP A 110 4.08 0.61 16.62
CA TRP A 110 5.18 0.71 17.59
C TRP A 110 4.77 1.58 18.78
N HIS A 111 3.86 1.07 19.61
CA HIS A 111 3.18 1.81 20.68
C HIS A 111 4.13 2.51 21.65
N LYS A 112 5.25 1.88 22.00
CA LYS A 112 6.20 2.43 22.97
C LYS A 112 6.98 3.60 22.36
N LYS A 113 7.05 4.71 23.08
CA LYS A 113 7.73 5.93 22.64
C LYS A 113 9.16 5.67 22.13
N ARG A 114 9.91 4.80 22.82
CA ARG A 114 11.30 4.44 22.41
C ARG A 114 11.39 3.76 21.04
N HIS A 115 10.26 3.24 20.51
CA HIS A 115 10.19 2.54 19.24
C HIS A 115 9.52 3.37 18.12
N HIS A 116 9.08 4.61 18.39
CA HIS A 116 8.39 5.42 17.38
C HIS A 116 9.25 5.64 16.13
N LYS A 117 10.57 5.68 16.27
CA LYS A 117 11.50 5.79 15.15
C LYS A 117 11.45 4.62 14.16
N ARG A 118 10.86 3.49 14.57
CA ARG A 118 10.67 2.30 13.72
C ARG A 118 9.41 2.38 12.87
N ARG A 119 8.54 3.34 13.14
CA ARG A 119 7.33 3.53 12.33
C ARG A 119 7.73 3.83 10.89
N LEU A 120 7.00 3.24 9.94
CA LEU A 120 7.30 3.39 8.53
C LEU A 120 7.14 4.83 8.02
N ILE A 121 6.06 5.50 8.46
CA ILE A 121 5.76 6.87 8.00
C ILE A 121 6.66 7.86 8.72
N GLN A 122 7.78 8.17 8.10
CA GLN A 122 8.79 9.13 8.54
C GLN A 122 9.08 10.11 7.40
N PRO A 123 9.62 11.31 7.68
CA PRO A 123 9.89 12.31 6.64
C PRO A 123 10.76 11.77 5.49
N GLU A 124 11.81 11.03 5.79
CA GLU A 124 12.73 10.48 4.80
C GLU A 124 12.03 9.47 3.87
N PHE A 125 11.22 8.59 4.46
CA PHE A 125 10.45 7.60 3.70
C PHE A 125 9.45 8.28 2.77
N VAL A 126 8.70 9.27 3.28
CA VAL A 126 7.68 9.99 2.50
C VAL A 126 8.33 10.79 1.37
N SER A 127 9.46 11.44 1.62
CA SER A 127 10.21 12.17 0.60
C SER A 127 10.62 11.26 -0.56
N LYS A 128 11.04 10.03 -0.26
CA LYS A 128 11.39 9.02 -1.25
C LYS A 128 10.16 8.53 -2.01
N LEU A 129 9.10 8.18 -1.29
CA LEU A 129 7.85 7.67 -1.85
C LEU A 129 7.27 8.64 -2.88
N VAL A 130 7.27 9.92 -2.58
CA VAL A 130 6.73 10.96 -3.47
C VAL A 130 7.40 10.96 -4.83
N THR A 131 8.70 10.67 -4.90
CA THR A 131 9.43 10.63 -6.18
C THR A 131 8.92 9.52 -7.10
N ARG A 132 8.26 8.50 -6.56
CA ARG A 132 7.72 7.36 -7.31
C ARG A 132 6.29 7.59 -7.79
N LEU A 133 5.60 8.60 -7.27
CA LEU A 133 4.24 8.93 -7.67
C LEU A 133 4.22 9.68 -9.00
N THR A 134 3.22 9.38 -9.82
CA THR A 134 2.87 10.24 -10.96
C THR A 134 2.36 11.59 -10.47
N PRO A 135 2.36 12.66 -11.30
CA PRO A 135 1.59 13.85 -10.98
C PRO A 135 0.13 13.46 -10.70
N ASP A 136 -0.47 14.04 -9.66
CA ASP A 136 -1.80 13.66 -9.14
C ASP A 136 -1.89 12.23 -8.55
N GLY A 137 -0.79 11.50 -8.49
CA GLY A 137 -0.73 10.25 -7.75
C GLY A 137 -0.99 10.49 -6.27
N TYR A 138 -1.47 9.48 -5.57
CA TYR A 138 -1.91 9.64 -4.18
C TYR A 138 -1.22 8.67 -3.21
N VAL A 139 -1.23 9.05 -1.93
CA VAL A 139 -0.88 8.17 -0.80
C VAL A 139 -2.12 8.03 0.06
N HIS A 140 -2.52 6.79 0.32
CA HIS A 140 -3.62 6.49 1.23
C HIS A 140 -3.10 5.66 2.40
N CYS A 141 -3.12 6.24 3.59
CA CYS A 141 -2.78 5.57 4.84
C CYS A 141 -4.03 5.35 5.69
N ALA A 142 -4.07 4.27 6.44
CA ALA A 142 -5.10 4.02 7.42
C ALA A 142 -4.47 3.40 8.67
N THR A 143 -4.93 3.80 9.85
CA THR A 143 -4.50 3.26 11.14
C THR A 143 -5.63 3.33 12.16
N ASP A 144 -5.66 2.38 13.08
CA ASP A 144 -6.56 2.35 14.23
C ASP A 144 -5.92 2.91 15.52
N TRP A 145 -4.68 3.39 15.43
CA TRP A 145 -3.93 3.95 16.55
C TRP A 145 -3.82 5.47 16.40
N GLU A 146 -4.58 6.22 17.21
CA GLU A 146 -4.67 7.67 17.07
C GLU A 146 -3.32 8.40 17.15
N PRO A 147 -2.41 8.09 18.10
CA PRO A 147 -1.08 8.74 18.11
C PRO A 147 -0.30 8.57 16.82
N TYR A 148 -0.41 7.41 16.17
CA TYR A 148 0.22 7.22 14.85
C TYR A 148 -0.52 8.00 13.76
N ALA A 149 -1.84 8.04 13.82
CA ALA A 149 -2.63 8.85 12.88
C ALA A 149 -2.21 10.32 12.92
N GLN A 150 -2.00 10.88 14.12
CA GLN A 150 -1.51 12.26 14.29
C GLN A 150 -0.11 12.43 13.72
N GLN A 151 0.80 11.49 13.97
CA GLN A 151 2.14 11.51 13.38
C GLN A 151 2.09 11.45 11.85
N MET A 152 1.27 10.55 11.29
CA MET A 152 1.08 10.47 9.84
C MET A 152 0.62 11.81 9.26
N LEU A 153 -0.35 12.44 9.90
CA LEU A 153 -0.88 13.73 9.46
C LEU A 153 0.22 14.80 9.47
N GLU A 154 1.02 14.86 10.52
CA GLU A 154 2.15 15.80 10.61
C GLU A 154 3.19 15.56 9.52
N VAL A 155 3.63 14.32 9.36
CA VAL A 155 4.67 13.95 8.40
C VAL A 155 4.22 14.20 6.96
N LEU A 156 3.02 13.76 6.60
CA LEU A 156 2.50 13.94 5.25
C LEU A 156 2.21 15.42 4.95
N SER A 157 1.72 16.16 5.92
CA SER A 157 1.46 17.61 5.77
C SER A 157 2.74 18.43 5.62
N ALA A 158 3.84 17.96 6.21
CA ALA A 158 5.13 18.65 6.11
C ALA A 158 5.85 18.40 4.77
N GLU A 159 5.44 17.41 4.00
CA GLU A 159 6.05 17.12 2.69
C GLU A 159 5.58 18.14 1.65
N PRO A 160 6.49 19.00 1.12
CA PRO A 160 6.08 20.06 0.19
C PRO A 160 5.42 19.57 -1.10
N ALA A 161 5.76 18.36 -1.54
CA ALA A 161 5.24 17.79 -2.78
C ALA A 161 3.83 17.21 -2.62
N LEU A 162 3.30 17.10 -1.40
CA LEU A 162 1.98 16.56 -1.14
C LEU A 162 0.99 17.63 -0.71
N VAL A 163 -0.27 17.43 -1.05
CA VAL A 163 -1.39 18.22 -0.58
C VAL A 163 -2.45 17.29 0.01
N ASN A 164 -2.96 17.65 1.19
CA ASN A 164 -4.04 16.91 1.82
C ASN A 164 -5.35 17.09 1.02
N THR A 165 -6.06 16.01 0.78
CA THR A 165 -7.35 16.05 0.07
C THR A 165 -8.52 16.43 0.97
N ALA A 166 -8.29 16.53 2.29
CA ALA A 166 -9.28 16.90 3.32
C ALA A 166 -8.68 17.89 4.30
N PRO A 167 -9.49 18.57 5.14
CA PRO A 167 -8.95 19.49 6.15
C PRO A 167 -8.08 18.84 7.24
N GLY A 168 -8.16 17.53 7.36
CA GLY A 168 -7.41 16.71 8.33
C GLY A 168 -7.47 15.27 7.87
N PHE A 169 -8.09 14.39 8.68
CA PHE A 169 -8.36 13.03 8.26
C PHE A 169 -9.46 12.97 7.20
N ALA A 170 -9.33 12.02 6.28
CA ALA A 170 -10.28 11.82 5.20
C ALA A 170 -11.41 10.88 5.65
N PRO A 171 -12.61 10.97 5.04
CA PRO A 171 -13.58 9.88 5.13
C PRO A 171 -12.95 8.61 4.56
N ARG A 172 -13.40 7.44 5.04
CA ARG A 172 -12.93 6.18 4.46
C ARG A 172 -13.21 6.16 2.95
N PRO A 173 -12.16 6.08 2.10
CA PRO A 173 -12.36 5.98 0.66
C PRO A 173 -13.19 4.75 0.28
N PRO A 174 -14.03 4.83 -0.79
CA PRO A 174 -14.92 3.74 -1.17
C PRO A 174 -14.18 2.43 -1.52
N TRP A 175 -12.94 2.52 -2.00
CA TRP A 175 -12.18 1.33 -2.37
C TRP A 175 -11.66 0.54 -1.16
N ARG A 176 -11.45 1.19 0.01
CA ARG A 176 -10.97 0.49 1.19
C ARG A 176 -12.13 -0.22 1.90
N PRO A 177 -12.15 -1.57 1.93
CA PRO A 177 -13.23 -2.29 2.60
C PRO A 177 -13.14 -2.14 4.12
N LEU A 178 -14.29 -2.23 4.79
CA LEU A 178 -14.34 -2.37 6.23
C LEU A 178 -13.86 -3.77 6.63
N THR A 179 -12.84 -3.84 7.50
CA THR A 179 -12.41 -5.10 8.08
C THR A 179 -13.37 -5.54 9.19
N LYS A 180 -13.37 -6.83 9.52
CA LYS A 180 -14.13 -7.34 10.67
C LYS A 180 -13.71 -6.66 11.97
N PHE A 181 -12.41 -6.41 12.12
CA PHE A 181 -11.83 -5.73 13.26
C PHE A 181 -12.35 -4.29 13.35
N GLU A 182 -12.35 -3.56 12.25
CA GLU A 182 -12.83 -2.18 12.15
C GLU A 182 -14.32 -2.07 12.50
N ARG A 183 -15.16 -2.97 11.97
CA ARG A 183 -16.59 -3.04 12.31
C ARG A 183 -16.80 -3.28 13.79
N ARG A 184 -16.03 -4.19 14.38
CA ARG A 184 -16.09 -4.48 15.81
C ARG A 184 -15.65 -3.26 16.63
N GLY A 185 -14.57 -2.59 16.21
CA GLY A 185 -14.08 -1.36 16.83
C GLY A 185 -15.10 -0.22 16.79
N MET A 186 -15.78 -0.02 15.66
CA MET A 186 -16.85 0.97 15.53
C MET A 186 -17.97 0.72 16.53
N ASN A 187 -18.38 -0.54 16.71
CA ASN A 187 -19.41 -0.92 17.68
C ASN A 187 -18.98 -0.67 19.12
N LEU A 188 -17.68 -0.63 19.39
CA LEU A 188 -17.10 -0.37 20.72
C LEU A 188 -16.66 1.09 20.91
N GLY A 189 -16.95 1.97 19.93
CA GLY A 189 -16.53 3.38 19.97
C GLY A 189 -15.08 3.63 19.58
N HIS A 190 -14.39 2.63 19.04
CA HIS A 190 -13.04 2.78 18.49
C HIS A 190 -13.11 3.28 17.05
N GLY A 191 -12.10 4.06 16.62
CA GLY A 191 -12.05 4.63 15.28
C GLY A 191 -10.93 4.07 14.43
N VAL A 192 -11.05 4.33 13.13
CA VAL A 192 -9.97 4.20 12.16
C VAL A 192 -9.81 5.55 11.50
N TRP A 193 -8.57 5.98 11.33
CA TRP A 193 -8.23 7.24 10.69
C TRP A 193 -7.66 6.97 9.31
N ASP A 194 -8.29 7.55 8.29
CA ASP A 194 -7.82 7.52 6.92
C ASP A 194 -7.17 8.87 6.57
N LEU A 195 -6.08 8.81 5.79
CA LEU A 195 -5.38 9.98 5.28
C LEU A 195 -5.15 9.77 3.79
N VAL A 196 -5.58 10.73 2.98
CA VAL A 196 -5.38 10.70 1.52
C VAL A 196 -4.73 12.00 1.10
N PHE A 197 -3.51 11.89 0.59
CA PHE A 197 -2.73 13.03 0.10
C PHE A 197 -2.43 12.83 -1.38
N ARG A 198 -2.40 13.91 -2.13
CA ARG A 198 -2.05 13.89 -3.56
C ARG A 198 -0.72 14.56 -3.80
N ARG A 199 0.03 14.02 -4.77
CA ARG A 199 1.23 14.70 -5.25
C ARG A 199 0.81 15.94 -6.05
N ARG A 200 1.44 17.07 -5.74
CA ARG A 200 1.25 18.31 -6.51
C ARG A 200 1.69 18.12 -7.96
N THR A 201 0.97 18.71 -8.87
CA THR A 201 1.31 18.75 -10.30
C THR A 201 2.46 19.68 -10.59
#